data_f30c523316816ab8cd851aca7390665f
#
_entry.id   f30c523316816ab8cd851aca7390665f
#
_cell.length_a   1.000
_cell.length_b   1.000
_cell.length_c   1.000
_cell.angle_alpha   90.00
_cell.angle_beta   90.00
_cell.angle_gamma   90.00
#
_symmetry.space_group_name_H-M   'P 1'
#
loop_
_entity.id
_entity.type
_entity.pdbx_description
1 polymer ?
#
loop_
_entity_poly.entity_id
_entity_poly.type
_entity_poly.pdbx_seq_one_letter_code
_entity_poly.pdbx_strand_id
1 'polypeptide(L)'
;MEYLSKVAKQHILRWIKCRKYFDEYPFSANFAKETHYFDMKTYWVDILTFFCVVILCLFAADVPVKGAIPQKYSVTYFSSQNGVEDGLVNDIIQDHKGLLWFATWNGLYRFDGYNFKNYKSNMEDLGGLTNDRLLDIVEDKFGCIWVLCYDSTCYRFNPDKEVFEPVIQKTANSFRSISVLPNGIVWLLREDGSAVRVVTAPEDLSMTFQFYSSRENTLSTGKIRSVFMDSKLREWLLTDEGVYRLYDSELSIISLSDCRKSEKIPFYFATELEEYIYLGAHQGKVYKYLLTGELSIHTQLPTSASVISILPSVAGLIYVTDSDGFFIHDSLGEIRHVMLDSLSLLKDKTIESAKITCGDLLWLVHPVPGVTLFDLKTQRLSFIEGKDELGRPLNTESDFFAFEDRNDILWVHPKGGGFSYFDSQNRRLIPFNTTEQPVKWKSNDRCFAAFVDKQGNLWMSTQLNRLKRITFIPDKFHIYTPTPQDVELPDNEIRSEERR
;
A
#
# COMPACT_ATOMS: atom_id res chain seq x y z
N MET A 1 14.03 -19.50 -11.53
CA MET A 1 13.45 -20.18 -10.34
C MET A 1 12.28 -21.10 -10.68
N GLU A 2 11.30 -20.68 -11.50
CA GLU A 2 10.17 -21.55 -11.91
C GLU A 2 10.54 -22.83 -12.66
N TYR A 3 11.58 -22.81 -13.51
CA TYR A 3 12.07 -23.98 -14.24
C TYR A 3 12.66 -25.05 -13.30
N LEU A 4 13.44 -24.62 -12.31
CA LEU A 4 14.03 -25.49 -11.28
C LEU A 4 12.96 -26.11 -10.36
N SER A 5 11.90 -25.36 -10.05
CA SER A 5 10.74 -25.83 -9.28
C SER A 5 9.96 -26.93 -10.04
N LYS A 6 9.78 -26.79 -11.36
CA LYS A 6 9.11 -27.81 -12.20
C LYS A 6 9.93 -29.10 -12.33
N VAL A 7 11.24 -28.98 -12.46
CA VAL A 7 12.15 -30.13 -12.54
C VAL A 7 12.18 -30.87 -11.20
N ALA A 8 12.32 -30.17 -10.09
CA ALA A 8 12.26 -30.77 -8.75
C ALA A 8 10.95 -31.48 -8.48
N LYS A 9 9.81 -30.90 -8.88
CA LYS A 9 8.47 -31.50 -8.74
C LYS A 9 8.29 -32.79 -9.55
N GLN A 10 8.89 -32.84 -10.77
CA GLN A 10 8.85 -34.07 -11.57
C GLN A 10 9.71 -35.19 -10.96
N HIS A 11 10.87 -34.87 -10.39
CA HIS A 11 11.74 -35.86 -9.73
C HIS A 11 11.12 -36.36 -8.42
N ILE A 12 10.47 -35.52 -7.62
CA ILE A 12 9.75 -35.92 -6.42
C ILE A 12 8.57 -36.88 -6.77
N LEU A 13 7.80 -36.57 -7.81
CA LEU A 13 6.71 -37.41 -8.26
C LEU A 13 7.20 -38.78 -8.82
N ARG A 14 8.36 -38.82 -9.47
CA ARG A 14 9.01 -40.08 -9.89
C ARG A 14 9.45 -40.90 -8.68
N TRP A 15 10.08 -40.26 -7.69
CA TRP A 15 10.53 -40.92 -6.47
C TRP A 15 9.37 -41.49 -5.64
N ILE A 16 8.26 -40.78 -5.50
CA ILE A 16 7.05 -41.24 -4.82
C ILE A 16 6.45 -42.49 -5.57
N LYS A 17 6.46 -42.48 -6.90
CA LYS A 17 6.04 -43.65 -7.69
C LYS A 17 6.97 -44.85 -7.51
N CYS A 18 8.28 -44.64 -7.46
CA CYS A 18 9.24 -45.73 -7.21
C CYS A 18 9.09 -46.31 -5.79
N ARG A 19 8.89 -45.47 -4.77
CA ARG A 19 8.71 -45.89 -3.39
C ARG A 19 7.43 -46.76 -3.23
N LYS A 20 6.33 -46.37 -3.88
CA LYS A 20 5.09 -47.12 -3.89
C LYS A 20 5.24 -48.51 -4.53
N TYR A 21 6.18 -48.64 -5.51
CA TYR A 21 6.48 -49.93 -6.16
C TYR A 21 7.32 -50.85 -5.27
N PHE A 22 8.17 -50.29 -4.38
CA PHE A 22 8.95 -51.07 -3.40
C PHE A 22 8.10 -51.54 -2.20
N ASP A 23 7.09 -50.81 -1.80
CA ASP A 23 6.23 -51.14 -0.68
C ASP A 23 5.18 -52.23 -1.05
N GLU A 24 4.86 -52.40 -2.35
CA GLU A 24 3.91 -53.39 -2.83
C GLU A 24 4.51 -54.79 -3.14
N TYR A 25 5.86 -54.92 -3.24
CA TYR A 25 6.51 -56.20 -3.56
C TYR A 25 7.69 -56.47 -2.61
N PRO A 26 7.50 -57.24 -1.52
CA PRO A 26 8.58 -57.62 -0.65
C PRO A 26 9.52 -58.61 -1.37
N PHE A 27 10.81 -58.35 -1.22
CA PHE A 27 11.93 -59.05 -1.82
C PHE A 27 11.87 -60.57 -1.58
N SER A 28 11.49 -61.39 -2.56
CA SER A 28 11.67 -62.83 -2.53
C SER A 28 12.83 -63.23 -3.43
N ALA A 29 13.68 -64.14 -2.92
CA ALA A 29 15.00 -64.54 -3.43
C ALA A 29 15.04 -65.22 -4.81
N ASN A 30 13.96 -65.19 -5.61
CA ASN A 30 13.88 -65.87 -6.92
C ASN A 30 13.83 -64.97 -8.15
N PHE A 31 14.19 -63.67 -7.99
CA PHE A 31 14.06 -62.69 -9.11
C PHE A 31 15.40 -62.43 -9.85
N ALA A 32 16.30 -63.39 -9.83
CA ALA A 32 17.64 -63.20 -10.40
C ALA A 32 17.79 -63.61 -11.87
N LYS A 33 16.70 -63.89 -12.62
CA LYS A 33 16.82 -64.44 -14.00
C LYS A 33 16.12 -63.66 -15.12
N GLU A 34 15.35 -62.61 -14.82
CA GLU A 34 14.73 -61.80 -15.88
C GLU A 34 14.76 -60.30 -15.53
N THR A 35 15.92 -59.72 -15.34
CA THR A 35 16.04 -58.27 -15.28
C THR A 35 16.81 -57.75 -16.46
N HIS A 36 16.13 -57.06 -17.32
CA HIS A 36 16.74 -56.02 -18.16
C HIS A 36 17.65 -55.16 -17.28
N TYR A 37 18.89 -54.98 -17.71
CA TYR A 37 19.92 -54.17 -17.14
C TYR A 37 19.38 -52.78 -16.76
N PHE A 38 18.95 -52.63 -15.49
CA PHE A 38 18.71 -51.34 -14.92
C PHE A 38 20.09 -50.71 -14.64
N ASP A 39 20.44 -49.73 -15.47
CA ASP A 39 21.77 -49.12 -15.46
C ASP A 39 21.99 -48.45 -14.08
N MET A 40 22.69 -49.11 -13.19
CA MET A 40 23.04 -48.58 -11.86
C MET A 40 23.80 -47.24 -11.93
N LYS A 41 24.41 -46.94 -13.07
CA LYS A 41 25.05 -45.62 -13.30
C LYS A 41 24.02 -44.48 -13.37
N THR A 42 22.90 -44.69 -14.02
CA THR A 42 21.80 -43.68 -14.06
C THR A 42 21.20 -43.46 -12.68
N TYR A 43 21.04 -44.48 -11.86
CA TYR A 43 20.52 -44.35 -10.49
C TYR A 43 21.45 -43.55 -9.57
N TRP A 44 22.77 -43.77 -9.66
CA TRP A 44 23.76 -43.03 -8.90
C TRP A 44 23.88 -41.55 -9.39
N VAL A 45 23.72 -41.31 -10.67
CA VAL A 45 23.68 -39.96 -11.24
C VAL A 45 22.46 -39.19 -10.78
N ASP A 46 21.28 -39.84 -10.69
CA ASP A 46 20.03 -39.22 -10.21
C ASP A 46 20.11 -38.93 -8.69
N ILE A 47 20.71 -39.81 -7.88
CA ILE A 47 20.95 -39.57 -6.46
C ILE A 47 21.99 -38.46 -6.26
N LEU A 48 23.06 -38.42 -7.02
CA LEU A 48 24.08 -37.37 -6.93
C LEU A 48 23.51 -36.01 -7.36
N THR A 49 22.71 -35.96 -8.43
CA THR A 49 22.04 -34.74 -8.88
C THR A 49 20.99 -34.28 -7.86
N PHE A 50 20.24 -35.18 -7.21
CA PHE A 50 19.34 -34.83 -6.13
C PHE A 50 20.09 -34.24 -4.93
N PHE A 51 21.19 -34.86 -4.48
CA PHE A 51 22.04 -34.34 -3.40
C PHE A 51 22.68 -33.00 -3.80
N CYS A 52 23.15 -32.85 -5.02
CA CYS A 52 23.69 -31.56 -5.50
C CYS A 52 22.61 -30.46 -5.54
N VAL A 53 21.38 -30.77 -5.97
CA VAL A 53 20.27 -29.82 -5.96
C VAL A 53 19.85 -29.46 -4.53
N VAL A 54 19.80 -30.45 -3.61
CA VAL A 54 19.51 -30.20 -2.20
C VAL A 54 20.60 -29.37 -1.54
N ILE A 55 21.87 -29.67 -1.83
CA ILE A 55 23.02 -28.89 -1.32
C ILE A 55 23.00 -27.48 -1.92
N LEU A 56 22.74 -27.31 -3.23
CA LEU A 56 22.56 -26.01 -3.85
C LEU A 56 21.36 -25.24 -3.29
N CYS A 57 20.26 -25.92 -2.98
CA CYS A 57 19.11 -25.30 -2.31
C CYS A 57 19.42 -24.91 -0.87
N LEU A 58 20.20 -25.73 -0.14
CA LEU A 58 20.64 -25.39 1.22
C LEU A 58 21.64 -24.21 1.23
N PHE A 59 22.55 -24.15 0.25
CA PHE A 59 23.43 -22.99 0.09
C PHE A 59 22.72 -21.76 -0.49
N ALA A 60 21.65 -21.93 -1.28
CA ALA A 60 20.84 -20.81 -1.76
C ALA A 60 19.88 -20.25 -0.70
N ALA A 61 19.56 -21.06 0.33
CA ALA A 61 18.70 -20.61 1.44
C ALA A 61 19.45 -19.71 2.43
N ASP A 62 20.80 -19.73 2.42
CA ASP A 62 21.65 -18.93 3.30
C ASP A 62 22.41 -17.81 2.56
N VAL A 63 21.94 -17.35 1.40
CA VAL A 63 22.37 -16.03 0.94
C VAL A 63 21.69 -15.03 1.88
N PRO A 64 22.42 -14.47 2.88
CA PRO A 64 21.84 -13.38 3.64
C PRO A 64 21.55 -12.30 2.60
N VAL A 65 20.28 -11.99 2.40
CA VAL A 65 19.90 -10.71 1.84
C VAL A 65 20.49 -9.71 2.83
N LYS A 66 21.71 -9.26 2.55
CA LYS A 66 22.28 -8.11 3.24
C LYS A 66 21.26 -7.02 3.00
N GLY A 67 20.48 -6.70 4.02
CA GLY A 67 19.81 -5.41 4.10
C GLY A 67 20.92 -4.38 4.00
N ALA A 68 21.22 -3.96 2.79
CA ALA A 68 22.26 -2.97 2.55
C ALA A 68 21.81 -1.73 3.31
N ILE A 69 22.58 -1.32 4.29
CA ILE A 69 22.47 0.01 4.88
C ILE A 69 22.47 0.98 3.71
N PRO A 70 21.51 1.92 3.59
CA PRO A 70 21.51 2.87 2.49
C PRO A 70 22.80 3.66 2.54
N GLN A 71 23.77 3.32 1.69
CA GLN A 71 25.13 3.82 1.78
C GLN A 71 25.24 5.25 1.26
N LYS A 72 24.38 5.65 0.32
CA LYS A 72 24.40 7.01 -0.24
C LYS A 72 23.00 7.47 -0.64
N TYR A 73 22.68 8.68 -0.24
CA TYR A 73 21.48 9.39 -0.65
C TYR A 73 21.81 10.88 -0.77
N SER A 74 21.04 11.58 -1.58
CA SER A 74 21.07 13.04 -1.63
C SER A 74 19.70 13.61 -1.28
N VAL A 75 19.69 14.75 -0.57
CA VAL A 75 18.46 15.45 -0.21
C VAL A 75 18.44 16.79 -0.93
N THR A 76 17.42 17.02 -1.74
CA THR A 76 17.15 18.30 -2.38
C THR A 76 15.98 18.96 -1.66
N TYR A 77 16.16 20.19 -1.18
CA TYR A 77 15.12 21.00 -0.56
C TYR A 77 14.54 21.97 -1.58
N PHE A 78 13.22 22.10 -1.57
CA PHE A 78 12.51 23.02 -2.44
C PHE A 78 11.89 24.16 -1.60
N SER A 79 12.09 25.37 -2.06
CA SER A 79 11.68 26.62 -1.40
C SER A 79 11.17 27.63 -2.44
N SER A 80 10.84 28.82 -2.01
CA SER A 80 10.47 29.94 -2.89
C SER A 80 11.52 30.24 -3.96
N GLN A 81 12.82 30.01 -3.67
CA GLN A 81 13.90 30.14 -4.65
C GLN A 81 13.82 29.11 -5.79
N ASN A 82 13.18 27.97 -5.54
CA ASN A 82 12.98 26.91 -6.53
C ASN A 82 11.56 26.94 -7.13
N GLY A 83 10.78 28.01 -6.86
CA GLY A 83 9.43 28.17 -7.39
C GLY A 83 8.31 27.53 -6.57
N VAL A 84 8.63 26.97 -5.39
CA VAL A 84 7.62 26.47 -4.43
C VAL A 84 7.46 27.54 -3.35
N GLU A 85 6.41 28.35 -3.44
CA GLU A 85 6.08 29.30 -2.38
C GLU A 85 5.80 28.56 -1.07
N ASP A 86 5.94 29.24 0.08
CA ASP A 86 5.86 28.70 1.44
C ASP A 86 4.51 28.00 1.77
N GLY A 87 4.15 27.00 0.99
CA GLY A 87 2.96 26.18 1.19
C GLY A 87 3.28 24.83 1.82
N LEU A 88 2.41 24.35 2.69
CA LEU A 88 2.41 22.94 3.10
C LEU A 88 1.86 22.11 1.95
N VAL A 89 2.53 21.01 1.64
CA VAL A 89 2.05 20.02 0.67
C VAL A 89 1.31 18.93 1.44
N ASN A 90 0.03 18.76 1.13
CA ASN A 90 -0.84 17.81 1.81
C ASN A 90 -0.92 16.48 1.06
N ASP A 91 -0.75 16.50 -0.27
CA ASP A 91 -0.78 15.28 -1.09
C ASP A 91 0.11 15.43 -2.31
N ILE A 92 0.63 14.29 -2.82
CA ILE A 92 1.58 14.22 -3.93
C ILE A 92 1.21 13.02 -4.80
N ILE A 93 1.01 13.26 -6.10
CA ILE A 93 0.81 12.19 -7.07
C ILE A 93 1.77 12.35 -8.26
N GLN A 94 1.97 11.26 -9.00
CA GLN A 94 2.63 11.29 -10.30
C GLN A 94 1.65 10.82 -11.37
N ASP A 95 1.39 11.67 -12.36
CA ASP A 95 0.44 11.39 -13.41
C ASP A 95 0.95 10.33 -14.42
N HIS A 96 0.09 9.96 -15.37
CA HIS A 96 0.43 8.98 -16.40
C HIS A 96 1.56 9.48 -17.34
N LYS A 97 1.72 10.80 -17.50
CA LYS A 97 2.80 11.43 -18.29
C LYS A 97 4.12 11.50 -17.52
N GLY A 98 4.12 11.18 -16.20
CA GLY A 98 5.28 11.22 -15.34
C GLY A 98 5.53 12.54 -14.64
N LEU A 99 4.64 13.54 -14.80
CA LEU A 99 4.70 14.81 -14.08
C LEU A 99 4.24 14.62 -12.65
N LEU A 100 4.86 15.35 -11.73
CA LEU A 100 4.45 15.35 -10.33
C LEU A 100 3.50 16.50 -10.05
N TRP A 101 2.46 16.21 -9.28
CA TRP A 101 1.45 17.15 -8.85
C TRP A 101 1.41 17.22 -7.33
N PHE A 102 1.22 18.41 -6.79
CA PHE A 102 1.27 18.68 -5.36
C PHE A 102 0.04 19.48 -4.94
N ALA A 103 -0.77 18.91 -4.06
CA ALA A 103 -1.83 19.64 -3.38
C ALA A 103 -1.22 20.47 -2.26
N THR A 104 -1.34 21.78 -2.31
CA THR A 104 -0.72 22.66 -1.31
C THR A 104 -1.74 23.59 -0.66
N TRP A 105 -1.32 24.31 0.37
CA TRP A 105 -2.12 25.40 0.93
C TRP A 105 -2.08 26.67 0.08
N ASN A 106 -1.37 26.65 -1.04
CA ASN A 106 -1.15 27.79 -1.93
C ASN A 106 -1.38 27.43 -3.42
N GLY A 107 -2.37 26.58 -3.68
CA GLY A 107 -2.74 26.12 -5.01
C GLY A 107 -2.23 24.74 -5.39
N LEU A 108 -2.45 24.38 -6.63
CA LEU A 108 -1.99 23.14 -7.27
C LEU A 108 -0.67 23.41 -7.97
N TYR A 109 0.37 22.66 -7.61
CA TYR A 109 1.66 22.75 -8.29
C TYR A 109 1.90 21.55 -9.20
N ARG A 110 2.49 21.80 -10.35
CA ARG A 110 3.01 20.79 -11.28
C ARG A 110 4.53 20.90 -11.36
N PHE A 111 5.24 19.79 -11.31
CA PHE A 111 6.69 19.73 -11.48
C PHE A 111 7.04 18.84 -12.68
N ASP A 112 7.86 19.38 -13.58
CA ASP A 112 8.28 18.72 -14.82
C ASP A 112 9.67 18.06 -14.74
N GLY A 113 10.26 18.04 -13.55
CA GLY A 113 11.64 17.59 -13.32
C GLY A 113 12.63 18.73 -13.12
N TYR A 114 12.29 19.92 -13.57
CA TYR A 114 13.13 21.13 -13.50
C TYR A 114 12.42 22.29 -12.84
N ASN A 115 11.19 22.59 -13.24
CA ASN A 115 10.44 23.78 -12.84
C ASN A 115 9.11 23.43 -12.17
N PHE A 116 8.71 24.25 -11.24
CA PHE A 116 7.35 24.22 -10.68
C PHE A 116 6.47 25.25 -11.41
N LYS A 117 5.28 24.82 -11.80
CA LYS A 117 4.20 25.71 -12.25
C LYS A 117 3.07 25.67 -11.24
N ASN A 118 2.61 26.83 -10.81
CA ASN A 118 1.53 26.97 -9.84
C ASN A 118 0.22 27.40 -10.52
N TYR A 119 -0.87 26.77 -10.09
CA TYR A 119 -2.23 27.05 -10.50
C TYR A 119 -3.02 27.44 -9.25
N LYS A 120 -3.47 28.69 -9.20
CA LYS A 120 -4.18 29.31 -8.07
C LYS A 120 -5.56 29.80 -8.48
N SER A 121 -6.34 30.19 -7.47
CA SER A 121 -7.54 30.99 -7.67
C SER A 121 -7.17 32.31 -8.34
N ASN A 122 -7.92 32.65 -9.37
CA ASN A 122 -7.86 33.96 -10.00
C ASN A 122 -9.24 34.63 -9.86
N MET A 123 -9.30 35.79 -9.22
CA MET A 123 -10.56 36.52 -9.02
C MET A 123 -11.23 36.95 -10.33
N GLU A 124 -10.48 36.96 -11.44
CA GLU A 124 -10.97 37.30 -12.76
C GLU A 124 -11.58 36.11 -13.53
N ASP A 125 -11.27 34.89 -13.11
CA ASP A 125 -11.76 33.67 -13.73
C ASP A 125 -13.05 33.18 -13.05
N LEU A 126 -14.18 33.31 -13.72
CA LEU A 126 -15.49 32.84 -13.27
C LEU A 126 -15.59 31.32 -13.03
N GLY A 127 -14.56 30.54 -13.36
CA GLY A 127 -14.45 29.11 -13.20
C GLY A 127 -13.25 28.63 -12.39
N GLY A 128 -12.42 29.55 -11.82
CA GLY A 128 -11.23 29.19 -11.05
C GLY A 128 -11.53 28.62 -9.68
N LEU A 129 -10.48 28.14 -8.99
CA LEU A 129 -10.55 27.70 -7.59
C LEU A 129 -11.13 28.83 -6.72
N THR A 130 -12.03 28.47 -5.80
CA THR A 130 -12.54 29.40 -4.77
C THR A 130 -11.65 29.38 -3.52
N ASN A 131 -10.83 28.34 -3.34
CA ASN A 131 -9.95 28.16 -2.21
C ASN A 131 -8.64 27.52 -2.65
N ASP A 132 -7.51 28.18 -2.39
CA ASP A 132 -6.17 27.68 -2.73
C ASP A 132 -5.66 26.59 -1.77
N ARG A 133 -6.35 26.33 -0.67
CA ARG A 133 -5.97 25.28 0.28
C ARG A 133 -6.49 23.95 -0.18
N LEU A 134 -5.61 23.10 -0.71
CA LEU A 134 -5.92 21.80 -1.25
C LEU A 134 -5.61 20.71 -0.24
N LEU A 135 -6.48 19.71 -0.11
CA LEU A 135 -6.31 18.59 0.80
C LEU A 135 -5.81 17.33 0.09
N ASP A 136 -6.43 17.00 -1.04
CA ASP A 136 -6.28 15.71 -1.70
C ASP A 136 -6.35 15.89 -3.21
N ILE A 137 -5.58 15.11 -3.97
CA ILE A 137 -5.58 15.11 -5.43
C ILE A 137 -5.50 13.69 -5.98
N VAL A 138 -6.16 13.47 -7.10
CA VAL A 138 -6.13 12.19 -7.79
C VAL A 138 -6.27 12.39 -9.29
N GLU A 139 -5.58 11.59 -10.09
CA GLU A 139 -5.69 11.58 -11.54
C GLU A 139 -6.79 10.61 -11.98
N ASP A 140 -7.66 11.03 -12.93
CA ASP A 140 -8.59 10.13 -13.59
C ASP A 140 -7.98 9.48 -14.85
N LYS A 141 -8.70 8.54 -15.44
CA LYS A 141 -8.24 7.84 -16.66
C LYS A 141 -8.07 8.72 -17.88
N PHE A 142 -8.62 9.94 -17.86
CA PHE A 142 -8.51 10.91 -18.95
C PHE A 142 -7.36 11.89 -18.76
N GLY A 143 -6.60 11.74 -17.65
CA GLY A 143 -5.48 12.60 -17.29
C GLY A 143 -5.90 13.92 -16.67
N CYS A 144 -7.16 14.07 -16.25
CA CYS A 144 -7.60 15.21 -15.46
C CYS A 144 -7.27 14.99 -13.99
N ILE A 145 -6.87 16.06 -13.32
CA ILE A 145 -6.54 16.05 -11.90
C ILE A 145 -7.74 16.52 -11.10
N TRP A 146 -8.27 15.64 -10.26
CA TRP A 146 -9.34 15.99 -9.34
C TRP A 146 -8.74 16.56 -8.06
N VAL A 147 -9.35 17.60 -7.54
CA VAL A 147 -8.83 18.38 -6.43
C VAL A 147 -9.91 18.55 -5.37
N LEU A 148 -9.61 18.15 -4.13
CA LEU A 148 -10.46 18.40 -2.98
C LEU A 148 -9.85 19.58 -2.17
N CYS A 149 -10.65 20.63 -1.97
CA CYS A 149 -10.25 21.79 -1.21
C CYS A 149 -10.60 21.67 0.29
N TYR A 150 -9.94 22.46 1.11
CA TYR A 150 -10.15 22.50 2.56
C TYR A 150 -11.57 22.92 2.96
N ASP A 151 -12.25 23.71 2.13
CA ASP A 151 -13.68 24.08 2.30
C ASP A 151 -14.65 23.01 1.81
N SER A 152 -14.15 21.79 1.58
CA SER A 152 -14.93 20.64 1.10
C SER A 152 -15.53 20.82 -0.29
N THR A 153 -15.04 21.77 -1.09
CA THR A 153 -15.35 21.88 -2.52
C THR A 153 -14.44 20.97 -3.34
N CYS A 154 -14.93 20.52 -4.49
CA CYS A 154 -14.20 19.67 -5.41
C CYS A 154 -14.16 20.27 -6.80
N TYR A 155 -13.00 20.21 -7.45
CA TYR A 155 -12.76 20.65 -8.81
C TYR A 155 -12.11 19.55 -9.63
N ARG A 156 -12.37 19.57 -10.94
CA ARG A 156 -11.60 18.83 -11.93
C ARG A 156 -10.70 19.81 -12.70
N PHE A 157 -9.41 19.61 -12.64
CA PHE A 157 -8.44 20.39 -13.41
C PHE A 157 -8.09 19.65 -14.69
N ASN A 158 -8.23 20.32 -15.83
CA ASN A 158 -7.79 19.81 -17.12
C ASN A 158 -6.38 20.34 -17.42
N PRO A 159 -5.34 19.48 -17.41
CA PRO A 159 -3.96 19.94 -17.61
C PRO A 159 -3.65 20.49 -19.01
N ASP A 160 -4.39 20.06 -20.03
CA ASP A 160 -4.15 20.48 -21.41
C ASP A 160 -4.78 21.86 -21.68
N LYS A 161 -5.91 22.16 -21.04
CA LYS A 161 -6.58 23.46 -21.11
C LYS A 161 -6.14 24.41 -19.99
N GLU A 162 -5.52 23.87 -18.94
CA GLU A 162 -5.14 24.58 -17.71
C GLU A 162 -6.32 25.28 -17.00
N VAL A 163 -7.49 24.64 -16.98
CA VAL A 163 -8.72 25.20 -16.43
C VAL A 163 -9.27 24.29 -15.34
N PHE A 164 -9.74 24.88 -14.24
CA PHE A 164 -10.51 24.22 -13.21
C PHE A 164 -12.00 24.22 -13.57
N GLU A 165 -12.64 23.08 -13.47
CA GLU A 165 -14.08 22.90 -13.65
C GLU A 165 -14.70 22.54 -12.30
N PRO A 166 -15.61 23.36 -11.73
CA PRO A 166 -16.24 23.04 -10.45
C PRO A 166 -17.16 21.84 -10.58
N VAL A 167 -17.07 20.92 -9.58
CA VAL A 167 -17.86 19.70 -9.56
C VAL A 167 -19.20 19.99 -8.96
N ILE A 168 -20.11 20.61 -9.19
CA ILE A 168 -21.43 20.93 -8.62
C ILE A 168 -21.46 22.27 -7.87
N GLN A 169 -22.26 23.19 -8.42
CA GLN A 169 -22.41 24.54 -7.87
C GLN A 169 -23.62 24.74 -6.94
N LYS A 170 -24.56 23.77 -6.81
CA LYS A 170 -25.92 24.06 -6.32
C LYS A 170 -26.32 23.51 -4.95
N THR A 171 -25.50 22.74 -4.27
CA THR A 171 -25.80 22.23 -2.93
C THR A 171 -24.62 22.46 -2.00
N ALA A 172 -24.88 22.59 -0.69
CA ALA A 172 -23.82 22.68 0.30
C ALA A 172 -22.81 21.53 0.07
N ASN A 173 -21.68 21.88 -0.54
CA ASN A 173 -20.64 20.93 -0.87
C ASN A 173 -19.94 20.59 0.43
N SER A 174 -19.98 19.33 0.82
CA SER A 174 -19.26 18.80 2.00
C SER A 174 -18.59 17.50 1.60
N PHE A 175 -17.76 17.55 0.55
CA PHE A 175 -17.00 16.38 0.14
C PHE A 175 -15.87 16.10 1.14
N ARG A 176 -15.73 14.83 1.51
CA ARG A 176 -14.69 14.36 2.44
C ARG A 176 -13.59 13.55 1.77
N SER A 177 -13.88 12.91 0.64
CA SER A 177 -12.91 12.10 -0.09
C SER A 177 -13.29 11.92 -1.55
N ILE A 178 -12.25 11.69 -2.36
CA ILE A 178 -12.34 11.37 -3.79
C ILE A 178 -11.83 9.94 -3.97
N SER A 179 -12.53 9.15 -4.79
CA SER A 179 -12.09 7.82 -5.18
C SER A 179 -12.22 7.65 -6.69
N VAL A 180 -11.15 7.37 -7.39
CA VAL A 180 -11.14 7.06 -8.82
C VAL A 180 -11.07 5.55 -8.98
N LEU A 181 -12.07 4.99 -9.65
CA LEU A 181 -12.11 3.56 -9.95
C LEU A 181 -11.32 3.23 -11.22
N PRO A 182 -10.81 2.00 -11.39
CA PRO A 182 -10.04 1.58 -12.56
C PRO A 182 -10.76 1.79 -13.92
N ASN A 183 -12.09 1.80 -13.95
CA ASN A 183 -12.87 2.14 -15.14
C ASN A 183 -12.90 3.66 -15.42
N GLY A 184 -12.33 4.49 -14.54
CA GLY A 184 -12.27 5.94 -14.61
C GLY A 184 -13.53 6.66 -14.10
N ILE A 185 -14.45 5.95 -13.48
CA ILE A 185 -15.56 6.55 -12.75
C ILE A 185 -15.03 7.14 -11.46
N VAL A 186 -15.48 8.35 -11.14
CA VAL A 186 -15.08 9.06 -9.93
C VAL A 186 -16.24 9.06 -8.93
N TRP A 187 -15.93 8.68 -7.69
CA TRP A 187 -16.86 8.74 -6.58
C TRP A 187 -16.42 9.81 -5.59
N LEU A 188 -17.34 10.69 -5.27
CA LEU A 188 -17.16 11.75 -4.26
C LEU A 188 -18.03 11.42 -3.06
N LEU A 189 -17.41 11.12 -1.94
CA LEU A 189 -18.11 10.84 -0.70
C LEU A 189 -18.31 12.14 0.10
N ARG A 190 -19.47 12.29 0.74
CA ARG A 190 -19.82 13.45 1.55
C ARG A 190 -19.80 13.14 3.04
N GLU A 191 -19.70 14.17 3.85
CA GLU A 191 -19.74 14.09 5.30
C GLU A 191 -21.06 13.50 5.85
N ASP A 192 -22.18 13.77 5.19
CA ASP A 192 -23.50 13.23 5.57
C ASP A 192 -23.69 11.75 5.23
N GLY A 193 -22.69 11.14 4.58
CA GLY A 193 -22.70 9.74 4.13
C GLY A 193 -23.40 9.52 2.80
N SER A 194 -23.81 10.58 2.09
CA SER A 194 -24.21 10.49 0.68
C SER A 194 -22.98 10.46 -0.23
N ALA A 195 -23.19 10.10 -1.50
CA ALA A 195 -22.13 10.09 -2.50
C ALA A 195 -22.62 10.59 -3.85
N VAL A 196 -21.67 11.07 -4.63
CA VAL A 196 -21.86 11.45 -6.03
C VAL A 196 -20.99 10.59 -6.91
N ARG A 197 -21.59 9.89 -7.84
CA ARG A 197 -20.90 9.14 -8.89
C ARG A 197 -20.79 10.01 -10.13
N VAL A 198 -19.59 10.24 -10.61
CA VAL A 198 -19.32 11.07 -11.77
C VAL A 198 -18.83 10.19 -12.92
N VAL A 199 -19.55 10.27 -14.02
CA VAL A 199 -19.18 9.60 -15.27
C VAL A 199 -18.74 10.66 -16.26
N THR A 200 -17.52 10.52 -16.77
CA THR A 200 -16.94 11.41 -17.76
C THR A 200 -17.11 10.81 -19.15
N ALA A 201 -17.72 11.55 -20.06
CA ALA A 201 -17.82 11.15 -21.46
C ALA A 201 -16.45 11.27 -22.15
N PRO A 202 -15.99 10.26 -22.89
CA PRO A 202 -14.66 10.29 -23.52
C PRO A 202 -14.55 11.27 -24.69
N GLU A 203 -15.67 11.64 -25.33
CA GLU A 203 -15.68 12.44 -26.54
C GLU A 203 -15.37 13.92 -26.28
N ASP A 204 -15.96 14.49 -25.22
CA ASP A 204 -15.89 15.92 -24.92
C ASP A 204 -15.50 16.24 -23.48
N LEU A 205 -15.21 15.18 -22.67
CA LEU A 205 -14.93 15.23 -21.24
C LEU A 205 -16.07 15.83 -20.41
N SER A 206 -17.32 15.86 -20.92
CA SER A 206 -18.47 16.30 -20.13
C SER A 206 -18.75 15.36 -18.96
N MET A 207 -19.19 15.92 -17.83
CA MET A 207 -19.47 15.18 -16.61
C MET A 207 -20.97 14.96 -16.43
N THR A 208 -21.34 13.72 -16.14
CA THR A 208 -22.69 13.35 -15.72
C THR A 208 -22.66 12.93 -14.24
N PHE A 209 -23.61 13.45 -13.46
CA PHE A 209 -23.66 13.25 -12.01
C PHE A 209 -24.84 12.36 -11.63
N GLN A 210 -24.58 11.35 -10.83
CA GLN A 210 -25.58 10.48 -10.22
C GLN A 210 -25.44 10.56 -8.70
N PHE A 211 -26.56 10.82 -8.01
CA PHE A 211 -26.59 11.04 -6.57
C PHE A 211 -27.09 9.79 -5.85
N TYR A 212 -26.39 9.41 -4.79
CA TYR A 212 -26.73 8.26 -3.96
C TYR A 212 -26.87 8.69 -2.51
N SER A 213 -28.10 8.64 -2.01
CA SER A 213 -28.43 8.97 -0.63
C SER A 213 -29.73 8.31 -0.19
N SER A 214 -29.90 8.15 1.12
CA SER A 214 -31.17 7.71 1.68
C SER A 214 -32.30 8.77 1.53
N ARG A 215 -31.94 10.05 1.38
CA ARG A 215 -32.91 11.15 1.18
C ARG A 215 -33.52 11.17 -0.22
N GLU A 216 -32.75 10.74 -1.21
CA GLU A 216 -33.21 10.68 -2.61
C GLU A 216 -33.83 9.34 -2.99
N ASN A 217 -34.06 8.44 -1.99
CA ASN A 217 -34.59 7.09 -2.18
C ASN A 217 -33.75 6.22 -3.16
N THR A 218 -32.52 6.62 -3.46
CA THR A 218 -31.60 5.84 -4.28
C THR A 218 -30.96 4.71 -3.47
N LEU A 219 -30.79 4.90 -2.15
CA LEU A 219 -30.45 3.86 -1.19
C LEU A 219 -31.63 3.66 -0.26
N SER A 220 -31.94 2.43 0.09
CA SER A 220 -33.05 2.16 1.03
C SER A 220 -32.75 2.74 2.41
N THR A 221 -31.50 2.67 2.84
CA THR A 221 -30.99 3.18 4.13
C THR A 221 -29.46 3.17 4.13
N GLY A 222 -28.86 3.87 5.08
CA GLY A 222 -27.44 3.77 5.40
C GLY A 222 -26.57 4.86 4.80
N LYS A 223 -25.43 5.10 5.48
CA LYS A 223 -24.38 6.01 5.04
C LYS A 223 -23.33 5.23 4.25
N ILE A 224 -22.92 5.72 3.10
CA ILE A 224 -21.83 5.13 2.33
C ILE A 224 -20.51 5.41 3.05
N ARG A 225 -19.78 4.36 3.35
CA ARG A 225 -18.46 4.41 4.02
C ARG A 225 -17.33 4.41 3.02
N SER A 226 -17.39 3.50 2.05
CA SER A 226 -16.38 3.35 1.01
C SER A 226 -16.98 2.75 -0.26
N VAL A 227 -16.25 2.91 -1.34
CA VAL A 227 -16.57 2.36 -2.66
C VAL A 227 -15.34 1.62 -3.17
N PHE A 228 -15.54 0.45 -3.77
CA PHE A 228 -14.49 -0.25 -4.50
C PHE A 228 -15.05 -0.90 -5.77
N MET A 229 -14.18 -1.32 -6.66
CA MET A 229 -14.55 -2.02 -7.89
C MET A 229 -13.86 -3.38 -7.94
N ASP A 230 -14.62 -4.41 -8.31
CA ASP A 230 -14.08 -5.73 -8.52
C ASP A 230 -13.50 -5.94 -9.94
N SER A 231 -12.83 -7.05 -10.15
CA SER A 231 -12.22 -7.43 -11.44
C SER A 231 -13.24 -7.60 -12.59
N LYS A 232 -14.52 -7.75 -12.27
CA LYS A 232 -15.63 -7.78 -13.24
C LYS A 232 -16.26 -6.40 -13.50
N LEU A 233 -15.56 -5.33 -13.07
CA LEU A 233 -16.00 -3.93 -13.24
C LEU A 233 -17.31 -3.60 -12.53
N ARG A 234 -17.70 -4.34 -11.51
CA ARG A 234 -18.86 -4.03 -10.69
C ARG A 234 -18.43 -3.12 -9.54
N GLU A 235 -19.19 -2.09 -9.31
CA GLU A 235 -18.96 -1.13 -8.24
C GLU A 235 -19.68 -1.59 -6.96
N TRP A 236 -19.00 -1.53 -5.84
CA TRP A 236 -19.49 -1.96 -4.55
C TRP A 236 -19.50 -0.79 -3.58
N LEU A 237 -20.64 -0.58 -2.93
CA LEU A 237 -20.82 0.45 -1.92
C LEU A 237 -20.97 -0.23 -0.57
N LEU A 238 -20.03 0.00 0.32
CA LEU A 238 -20.10 -0.45 1.70
C LEU A 238 -20.82 0.62 2.53
N THR A 239 -21.86 0.19 3.25
CA THR A 239 -22.62 1.11 4.08
C THR A 239 -22.69 0.64 5.54
N ASP A 240 -23.22 1.49 6.41
CA ASP A 240 -23.46 1.14 7.81
C ASP A 240 -24.70 0.24 8.02
N GLU A 241 -25.41 -0.12 6.97
CA GLU A 241 -26.60 -0.97 7.02
C GLU A 241 -26.58 -2.15 6.05
N GLY A 242 -25.58 -2.24 5.15
CA GLY A 242 -25.50 -3.31 4.16
C GLY A 242 -24.48 -3.04 3.05
N VAL A 243 -24.51 -3.89 2.05
CA VAL A 243 -23.65 -3.80 0.84
C VAL A 243 -24.53 -3.65 -0.39
N TYR A 244 -24.22 -2.68 -1.21
CA TYR A 244 -24.85 -2.46 -2.49
C TYR A 244 -23.87 -2.76 -3.62
N ARG A 245 -24.39 -3.27 -4.70
CA ARG A 245 -23.65 -3.50 -5.96
C ARG A 245 -24.31 -2.71 -7.07
N LEU A 246 -23.49 -1.95 -7.78
CA LEU A 246 -23.88 -1.25 -8.99
C LEU A 246 -23.28 -1.97 -10.21
N TYR A 247 -24.12 -2.36 -11.13
CA TYR A 247 -23.73 -2.97 -12.38
C TYR A 247 -24.61 -2.42 -13.51
N ASP A 248 -23.99 -1.98 -14.61
CA ASP A 248 -24.70 -1.36 -15.75
C ASP A 248 -25.70 -0.27 -15.36
N SER A 249 -25.33 0.60 -14.41
CA SER A 249 -26.19 1.65 -13.84
C SER A 249 -27.40 1.16 -13.02
N GLU A 250 -27.56 -0.15 -12.84
CA GLU A 250 -28.57 -0.71 -11.95
C GLU A 250 -28.01 -0.96 -10.56
N LEU A 251 -28.57 -0.29 -9.56
CA LEU A 251 -28.23 -0.48 -8.16
C LEU A 251 -29.01 -1.66 -7.59
N SER A 252 -28.34 -2.71 -7.17
CA SER A 252 -28.93 -3.84 -6.49
C SER A 252 -28.38 -4.00 -5.09
N ILE A 253 -29.27 -4.21 -4.13
CA ILE A 253 -28.88 -4.63 -2.77
C ILE A 253 -28.46 -6.07 -2.82
N ILE A 254 -27.28 -6.39 -2.27
CA ILE A 254 -26.89 -7.77 -2.07
C ILE A 254 -27.62 -8.28 -0.84
N SER A 255 -28.58 -9.18 -1.09
CA SER A 255 -29.29 -9.84 -0.02
C SER A 255 -28.34 -10.79 0.71
N LEU A 256 -28.18 -10.59 2.00
CA LEU A 256 -27.52 -11.53 2.90
C LEU A 256 -28.49 -12.69 3.12
N SER A 257 -28.29 -13.82 2.50
CA SER A 257 -29.22 -14.96 2.51
C SER A 257 -29.52 -15.52 3.91
N ASP A 258 -28.65 -15.25 4.89
CA ASP A 258 -28.78 -15.75 6.26
C ASP A 258 -29.19 -14.68 7.29
N CYS A 259 -29.28 -13.42 6.90
CA CYS A 259 -29.76 -12.38 7.82
C CYS A 259 -31.27 -12.25 7.71
N ARG A 260 -31.96 -12.30 8.85
CA ARG A 260 -33.37 -11.89 8.92
C ARG A 260 -33.45 -10.52 8.24
N LYS A 261 -34.40 -10.32 7.34
CA LYS A 261 -34.60 -9.11 6.49
C LYS A 261 -34.59 -7.74 7.22
N SER A 262 -34.39 -7.73 8.53
CA SER A 262 -34.40 -6.55 9.41
C SER A 262 -33.06 -6.25 10.09
N GLU A 263 -32.02 -7.10 9.93
CA GLU A 263 -30.74 -6.86 10.62
C GLU A 263 -29.86 -5.94 9.78
N LYS A 264 -29.57 -4.74 10.30
CA LYS A 264 -28.63 -3.80 9.72
C LYS A 264 -27.20 -4.22 10.08
N ILE A 265 -26.38 -4.48 9.06
CA ILE A 265 -25.01 -4.93 9.26
C ILE A 265 -24.06 -3.91 8.67
N PRO A 266 -23.29 -3.20 9.51
CA PRO A 266 -22.25 -2.29 9.04
C PRO A 266 -21.09 -3.07 8.42
N PHE A 267 -20.66 -2.65 7.22
CA PHE A 267 -19.48 -3.16 6.56
C PHE A 267 -18.38 -2.09 6.55
N TYR A 268 -17.17 -2.51 6.88
CA TYR A 268 -16.04 -1.61 7.08
C TYR A 268 -14.96 -1.78 6.03
N PHE A 269 -14.82 -2.99 5.48
CA PHE A 269 -13.74 -3.33 4.57
C PHE A 269 -14.21 -4.31 3.51
N ALA A 270 -13.64 -4.18 2.30
CA ALA A 270 -13.81 -5.13 1.23
C ALA A 270 -12.50 -5.33 0.48
N THR A 271 -12.23 -6.55 0.07
CA THR A 271 -11.09 -6.89 -0.78
C THR A 271 -11.43 -8.05 -1.69
N GLU A 272 -10.91 -8.03 -2.90
CA GLU A 272 -11.01 -9.15 -3.84
C GLU A 272 -9.74 -10.01 -3.72
N LEU A 273 -9.94 -11.30 -3.49
CA LEU A 273 -8.88 -12.28 -3.44
C LEU A 273 -9.31 -13.51 -4.23
N GLU A 274 -8.59 -13.83 -5.29
CA GLU A 274 -8.90 -14.90 -6.22
C GLU A 274 -10.29 -14.72 -6.86
N GLU A 275 -11.22 -15.66 -6.60
CA GLU A 275 -12.58 -15.65 -7.15
C GLU A 275 -13.62 -15.07 -6.18
N TYR A 276 -13.17 -14.47 -5.07
CA TYR A 276 -14.05 -14.05 -4.00
C TYR A 276 -13.80 -12.61 -3.59
N ILE A 277 -14.89 -11.95 -3.20
CA ILE A 277 -14.84 -10.71 -2.44
C ILE A 277 -15.05 -11.04 -0.97
N TYR A 278 -14.10 -10.65 -0.14
CA TYR A 278 -14.20 -10.74 1.31
C TYR A 278 -14.67 -9.42 1.87
N LEU A 279 -15.64 -9.49 2.77
CA LEU A 279 -16.27 -8.32 3.37
C LEU A 279 -16.14 -8.42 4.89
N GLY A 280 -15.47 -7.44 5.50
CA GLY A 280 -15.35 -7.31 6.94
C GLY A 280 -16.51 -6.53 7.53
N ALA A 281 -17.16 -7.09 8.55
CA ALA A 281 -18.33 -6.51 9.17
C ALA A 281 -18.19 -6.39 10.70
N HIS A 282 -19.25 -5.89 11.35
CA HIS A 282 -19.33 -5.78 12.80
C HIS A 282 -19.38 -7.15 13.49
N GLN A 283 -19.02 -7.20 14.78
CA GLN A 283 -19.05 -8.39 15.62
C GLN A 283 -18.22 -9.57 15.08
N GLY A 284 -17.06 -9.29 14.49
CA GLY A 284 -16.16 -10.33 13.97
C GLY A 284 -16.69 -11.12 12.77
N LYS A 285 -17.77 -10.68 12.13
CA LYS A 285 -18.34 -11.36 10.96
C LYS A 285 -17.50 -11.05 9.71
N VAL A 286 -17.13 -12.10 9.00
CA VAL A 286 -16.49 -12.02 7.69
C VAL A 286 -17.36 -12.76 6.68
N TYR A 287 -17.77 -12.05 5.66
CA TYR A 287 -18.56 -12.59 4.57
C TYR A 287 -17.68 -12.84 3.35
N LYS A 288 -18.06 -13.83 2.58
CA LYS A 288 -17.42 -14.22 1.33
C LYS A 288 -18.46 -14.20 0.22
N TYR A 289 -18.22 -13.43 -0.80
CA TYR A 289 -19.05 -13.35 -1.97
C TYR A 289 -18.32 -13.98 -3.16
N LEU A 290 -18.91 -15.02 -3.74
CA LEU A 290 -18.39 -15.62 -4.96
C LEU A 290 -18.69 -14.69 -6.14
N LEU A 291 -17.70 -14.38 -6.97
CA LEU A 291 -17.88 -13.49 -8.13
C LEU A 291 -19.00 -13.93 -9.11
N THR A 292 -19.45 -15.19 -9.02
CA THR A 292 -20.58 -15.74 -9.78
C THR A 292 -21.97 -15.45 -9.18
N GLY A 293 -22.06 -15.00 -7.90
CA GLY A 293 -23.31 -14.46 -7.42
C GLY A 293 -23.80 -14.82 -6.02
N GLU A 294 -23.08 -15.61 -5.22
CA GLU A 294 -23.56 -16.02 -3.89
C GLU A 294 -22.76 -15.35 -2.77
N LEU A 295 -23.47 -14.79 -1.78
CA LEU A 295 -22.91 -14.28 -0.54
C LEU A 295 -23.14 -15.29 0.57
N SER A 296 -22.10 -15.64 1.29
CA SER A 296 -22.16 -16.55 2.45
C SER A 296 -21.32 -16.00 3.61
N ILE A 297 -21.66 -16.42 4.82
CA ILE A 297 -20.77 -16.20 5.96
C ILE A 297 -19.53 -17.07 5.74
N HIS A 298 -18.37 -16.44 5.69
CA HIS A 298 -17.09 -17.14 5.57
C HIS A 298 -16.61 -17.64 6.93
N THR A 299 -16.58 -16.72 7.91
CA THR A 299 -16.21 -17.05 9.28
C THR A 299 -16.82 -16.07 10.28
N GLN A 300 -16.98 -16.54 11.49
CA GLN A 300 -17.36 -15.76 12.65
C GLN A 300 -16.20 -15.80 13.64
N LEU A 301 -15.50 -14.68 13.78
CA LEU A 301 -14.43 -14.53 14.76
C LEU A 301 -15.01 -14.47 16.17
N PRO A 302 -14.33 -15.01 17.19
CA PRO A 302 -14.80 -14.98 18.57
C PRO A 302 -14.57 -13.59 19.23
N THR A 303 -15.15 -12.55 18.63
CA THR A 303 -15.00 -11.17 19.08
C THR A 303 -16.27 -10.36 18.81
N SER A 304 -16.48 -9.30 19.59
CA SER A 304 -17.50 -8.28 19.33
C SER A 304 -16.98 -7.10 18.50
N ALA A 305 -15.68 -7.05 18.24
CA ALA A 305 -15.02 -6.00 17.48
C ALA A 305 -15.38 -6.05 15.99
N SER A 306 -15.23 -4.93 15.30
CA SER A 306 -15.47 -4.84 13.86
C SER A 306 -14.23 -5.23 13.06
N VAL A 307 -14.39 -5.99 11.98
CA VAL A 307 -13.29 -6.32 11.06
C VAL A 307 -13.05 -5.16 10.13
N ILE A 308 -11.92 -4.47 10.30
CA ILE A 308 -11.56 -3.24 9.59
C ILE A 308 -10.57 -3.47 8.45
N SER A 309 -9.92 -4.65 8.41
CA SER A 309 -9.01 -5.00 7.32
C SER A 309 -8.90 -6.52 7.17
N ILE A 310 -8.72 -6.96 5.92
CA ILE A 310 -8.51 -8.37 5.54
C ILE A 310 -7.31 -8.40 4.61
N LEU A 311 -6.22 -9.01 5.07
CA LEU A 311 -4.92 -8.93 4.40
C LEU A 311 -4.40 -10.32 4.08
N PRO A 312 -4.04 -10.60 2.81
CA PRO A 312 -3.34 -11.82 2.46
C PRO A 312 -1.90 -11.78 2.98
N SER A 313 -1.41 -12.91 3.48
CA SER A 313 -0.06 -13.05 3.99
C SER A 313 0.54 -14.42 3.67
N VAL A 314 1.82 -14.60 3.97
CA VAL A 314 2.49 -15.92 3.87
C VAL A 314 1.91 -16.96 4.85
N ALA A 315 1.24 -16.51 5.91
CA ALA A 315 0.63 -17.37 6.92
C ALA A 315 -0.86 -17.66 6.65
N GLY A 316 -1.46 -17.11 5.58
CA GLY A 316 -2.87 -17.18 5.28
C GLY A 316 -3.54 -15.80 5.31
N LEU A 317 -4.84 -15.75 5.62
CA LEU A 317 -5.59 -14.50 5.73
C LEU A 317 -5.47 -13.92 7.14
N ILE A 318 -5.23 -12.62 7.21
CA ILE A 318 -5.21 -11.90 8.48
C ILE A 318 -6.45 -11.00 8.55
N TYR A 319 -7.27 -11.20 9.58
CA TYR A 319 -8.42 -10.35 9.87
C TYR A 319 -8.03 -9.39 11.00
N VAL A 320 -7.98 -8.11 10.71
CA VAL A 320 -7.65 -7.07 11.69
C VAL A 320 -8.95 -6.46 12.20
N THR A 321 -9.06 -6.34 13.51
CA THR A 321 -10.22 -5.73 14.17
C THR A 321 -9.89 -4.34 14.71
N ASP A 322 -10.91 -3.53 14.94
CA ASP A 322 -10.76 -2.17 15.46
C ASP A 322 -10.28 -2.12 16.91
N SER A 323 -10.54 -3.14 17.72
CA SER A 323 -10.31 -3.08 19.18
C SER A 323 -9.84 -4.38 19.84
N ASP A 324 -9.78 -5.51 19.12
CA ASP A 324 -9.44 -6.83 19.68
C ASP A 324 -8.25 -7.49 18.93
N GLY A 325 -7.27 -6.70 18.54
CA GLY A 325 -6.09 -7.19 17.83
C GLY A 325 -6.42 -7.76 16.45
N PHE A 326 -5.87 -8.93 16.14
CA PHE A 326 -6.07 -9.55 14.85
C PHE A 326 -6.10 -11.08 14.93
N PHE A 327 -6.65 -11.70 13.87
CA PHE A 327 -6.78 -13.15 13.77
C PHE A 327 -6.05 -13.63 12.51
N ILE A 328 -5.32 -14.73 12.62
CA ILE A 328 -4.64 -15.38 11.50
C ILE A 328 -5.42 -16.65 11.17
N HIS A 329 -5.94 -16.71 9.96
CA HIS A 329 -6.64 -17.87 9.41
C HIS A 329 -5.71 -18.58 8.43
N ASP A 330 -5.17 -19.69 8.83
CA ASP A 330 -4.16 -20.42 8.07
C ASP A 330 -4.77 -21.27 6.94
N SER A 331 -3.92 -21.89 6.13
CA SER A 331 -4.32 -22.77 5.03
C SER A 331 -4.97 -24.09 5.49
N LEU A 332 -4.86 -24.45 6.77
CA LEU A 332 -5.49 -25.62 7.36
C LEU A 332 -6.90 -25.32 7.90
N GLY A 333 -7.30 -24.04 7.89
CA GLY A 333 -8.59 -23.57 8.39
C GLY A 333 -8.59 -23.26 9.89
N GLU A 334 -7.41 -23.24 10.54
CA GLU A 334 -7.31 -22.86 11.95
C GLU A 334 -7.26 -21.35 12.09
N ILE A 335 -7.99 -20.82 13.08
CA ILE A 335 -8.03 -19.40 13.39
C ILE A 335 -7.32 -19.17 14.71
N ARG A 336 -6.22 -18.41 14.65
CA ARG A 336 -5.45 -18.01 15.82
C ARG A 336 -5.65 -16.54 16.13
N HIS A 337 -6.03 -16.22 17.37
CA HIS A 337 -6.16 -14.86 17.87
C HIS A 337 -4.81 -14.34 18.39
N VAL A 338 -4.44 -13.14 18.01
CA VAL A 338 -3.26 -12.41 18.52
C VAL A 338 -3.73 -11.12 19.19
N MET A 339 -3.73 -11.15 20.51
CA MET A 339 -4.10 -10.01 21.35
C MET A 339 -2.92 -9.06 21.56
N LEU A 340 -3.23 -7.77 21.73
CA LEU A 340 -2.23 -6.73 22.00
C LEU A 340 -1.93 -6.54 23.50
N ASP A 341 -2.44 -7.41 24.37
CA ASP A 341 -2.32 -7.27 25.83
C ASP A 341 -0.89 -7.37 26.35
N SER A 342 -0.02 -8.07 25.65
CA SER A 342 1.39 -8.18 25.98
C SER A 342 2.17 -6.87 25.77
N LEU A 343 1.60 -5.90 25.04
CA LEU A 343 2.24 -4.62 24.76
C LEU A 343 1.94 -3.59 25.86
N SER A 344 2.71 -3.62 26.94
CA SER A 344 2.51 -2.73 28.09
C SER A 344 2.69 -1.24 27.78
N LEU A 345 3.46 -0.91 26.74
CA LEU A 345 3.70 0.47 26.30
C LEU A 345 2.56 1.03 25.46
N LEU A 346 1.76 0.17 24.83
CA LEU A 346 0.61 0.58 24.02
C LEU A 346 -0.58 0.88 24.94
N LYS A 347 -0.88 2.17 25.13
CA LYS A 347 -1.96 2.64 26.01
C LYS A 347 -3.32 2.48 25.39
N ASP A 348 -3.44 2.80 24.12
CA ASP A 348 -4.67 2.67 23.34
C ASP A 348 -4.49 1.56 22.31
N LYS A 349 -5.25 0.48 22.46
CA LYS A 349 -5.19 -0.71 21.62
C LYS A 349 -6.11 -0.64 20.40
N THR A 350 -6.85 0.46 20.24
CA THR A 350 -7.65 0.72 19.04
C THR A 350 -6.76 0.69 17.80
N ILE A 351 -7.19 0.01 16.75
CA ILE A 351 -6.49 -0.06 15.49
C ILE A 351 -7.25 0.78 14.46
N GLU A 352 -6.59 1.75 13.87
CA GLU A 352 -7.15 2.61 12.83
C GLU A 352 -6.97 2.01 11.42
N SER A 353 -5.81 1.42 11.19
CA SER A 353 -5.49 0.79 9.90
C SER A 353 -4.40 -0.28 10.05
N ALA A 354 -4.26 -1.10 9.03
CA ALA A 354 -3.24 -2.14 8.98
C ALA A 354 -2.64 -2.27 7.59
N LYS A 355 -1.36 -2.64 7.53
CA LYS A 355 -0.63 -2.85 6.27
C LYS A 355 0.33 -4.02 6.40
N ILE A 356 0.48 -4.81 5.34
CA ILE A 356 1.55 -5.82 5.23
C ILE A 356 2.62 -5.30 4.27
N THR A 357 3.88 -5.48 4.66
CA THR A 357 5.05 -5.22 3.80
C THR A 357 5.94 -6.45 3.77
N CYS A 358 6.74 -6.62 2.70
CA CYS A 358 7.62 -7.77 2.50
C CYS A 358 6.90 -9.14 2.60
N GLY A 359 5.55 -9.16 2.56
CA GLY A 359 4.71 -10.36 2.71
C GLY A 359 4.67 -10.97 4.11
N ASP A 360 5.48 -10.53 5.07
CA ASP A 360 5.66 -11.13 6.38
C ASP A 360 5.68 -10.15 7.56
N LEU A 361 5.57 -8.85 7.34
CA LEU A 361 5.55 -7.81 8.35
C LEU A 361 4.18 -7.14 8.40
N LEU A 362 3.43 -7.38 9.45
CA LEU A 362 2.14 -6.72 9.70
C LEU A 362 2.34 -5.49 10.58
N TRP A 363 1.94 -4.34 10.07
CA TRP A 363 1.94 -3.06 10.76
C TRP A 363 0.52 -2.71 11.19
N LEU A 364 0.33 -2.36 12.47
CA LEU A 364 -0.94 -1.90 13.02
C LEU A 364 -0.76 -0.45 13.48
N VAL A 365 -1.59 0.43 12.95
CA VAL A 365 -1.58 1.87 13.24
C VAL A 365 -2.63 2.17 14.32
N HIS A 366 -2.24 2.94 15.32
CA HIS A 366 -3.06 3.29 16.47
C HIS A 366 -3.33 4.80 16.53
N PRO A 367 -4.34 5.26 17.31
CA PRO A 367 -4.54 6.70 17.56
C PRO A 367 -3.37 7.37 18.27
N VAL A 368 -2.52 6.58 18.95
CA VAL A 368 -1.36 7.05 19.69
C VAL A 368 -0.08 7.06 18.84
N PRO A 369 0.94 7.88 19.19
CA PRO A 369 2.22 7.88 18.49
C PRO A 369 2.92 6.53 18.57
N GLY A 370 3.40 6.07 17.43
CA GLY A 370 4.07 4.78 17.29
C GLY A 370 3.36 3.86 16.30
N VAL A 371 3.81 2.63 16.26
CA VAL A 371 3.24 1.58 15.40
C VAL A 371 3.50 0.21 16.02
N THR A 372 2.54 -0.67 15.93
CA THR A 372 2.74 -2.07 16.30
C THR A 372 3.23 -2.87 15.08
N LEU A 373 4.29 -3.63 15.29
CA LEU A 373 4.84 -4.56 14.31
C LEU A 373 4.64 -6.00 14.79
N PHE A 374 4.01 -6.81 13.95
CA PHE A 374 4.00 -8.25 14.10
C PHE A 374 4.77 -8.91 12.96
N ASP A 375 5.78 -9.66 13.32
CA ASP A 375 6.61 -10.42 12.41
C ASP A 375 6.04 -11.84 12.26
N LEU A 376 5.48 -12.14 11.10
CA LEU A 376 4.84 -13.42 10.80
C LEU A 376 5.82 -14.61 10.81
N LYS A 377 7.11 -14.36 10.49
CA LYS A 377 8.13 -15.41 10.50
C LYS A 377 8.56 -15.80 11.92
N THR A 378 8.84 -14.77 12.73
CA THR A 378 9.34 -14.99 14.10
C THR A 378 8.22 -15.06 15.14
N GLN A 379 6.98 -14.76 14.74
CA GLN A 379 5.82 -14.68 15.61
C GLN A 379 5.97 -13.64 16.74
N ARG A 380 6.83 -12.64 16.53
CA ARG A 380 7.14 -11.63 17.53
C ARG A 380 6.23 -10.40 17.33
N LEU A 381 5.58 -10.02 18.41
CA LEU A 381 4.81 -8.79 18.53
C LEU A 381 5.65 -7.73 19.26
N SER A 382 5.72 -6.52 18.72
CA SER A 382 6.46 -5.40 19.33
C SER A 382 5.76 -4.08 19.03
N PHE A 383 5.78 -3.17 20.01
CA PHE A 383 5.33 -1.80 19.82
C PHE A 383 6.55 -0.88 19.71
N ILE A 384 6.59 -0.09 18.65
CA ILE A 384 7.63 0.88 18.37
C ILE A 384 7.06 2.24 18.72
N GLU A 385 7.49 2.80 19.84
CA GLU A 385 7.01 4.09 20.33
C GLU A 385 7.47 5.23 19.41
N GLY A 386 6.57 6.15 19.12
CA GLY A 386 6.90 7.43 18.49
C GLY A 386 7.49 8.39 19.53
N LYS A 387 8.82 8.40 19.67
CA LYS A 387 9.55 9.28 20.59
C LYS A 387 10.65 10.05 19.87
N ASP A 388 10.90 11.26 20.32
CA ASP A 388 12.07 12.03 19.88
C ASP A 388 13.37 11.54 20.54
N GLU A 389 14.51 12.16 20.18
CA GLU A 389 15.82 11.83 20.74
C GLU A 389 15.92 12.06 22.25
N LEU A 390 15.01 12.81 22.83
CA LEU A 390 14.92 13.10 24.27
C LEU A 390 13.89 12.20 24.98
N GLY A 391 13.31 11.22 24.26
CA GLY A 391 12.31 10.30 24.80
C GLY A 391 10.91 10.89 25.00
N ARG A 392 10.63 12.06 24.42
CA ARG A 392 9.31 12.71 24.51
C ARG A 392 8.38 12.14 23.44
N PRO A 393 7.07 11.95 23.76
CA PRO A 393 6.10 11.53 22.77
C PRO A 393 6.07 12.47 21.57
N LEU A 394 5.99 11.92 20.37
CA LEU A 394 5.89 12.66 19.13
C LEU A 394 4.43 13.08 18.86
N ASN A 395 4.25 13.99 17.91
CA ASN A 395 2.92 14.43 17.51
C ASN A 395 2.16 13.32 16.80
N THR A 396 0.89 13.09 17.19
CA THR A 396 0.02 12.07 16.60
C THR A 396 -0.55 12.42 15.24
N GLU A 397 -0.38 13.66 14.79
CA GLU A 397 -0.99 14.14 13.55
C GLU A 397 -0.26 13.73 12.27
N SER A 398 0.94 13.14 12.36
CA SER A 398 1.64 12.58 11.20
C SER A 398 1.13 11.18 10.88
N ASP A 399 0.84 10.93 9.61
CA ASP A 399 0.37 9.62 9.16
C ASP A 399 1.48 8.57 9.15
N PHE A 400 1.05 7.30 9.25
CA PHE A 400 1.93 6.16 9.03
C PHE A 400 2.12 5.93 7.54
N PHE A 401 3.38 5.73 7.11
CA PHE A 401 3.64 5.15 5.81
C PHE A 401 4.82 4.18 5.84
N ALA A 402 4.78 3.21 4.94
CA ALA A 402 5.87 2.28 4.69
C ALA A 402 5.93 1.97 3.20
N PHE A 403 7.13 1.91 2.65
CA PHE A 403 7.37 1.58 1.25
C PHE A 403 8.73 0.89 1.09
N GLU A 404 8.87 0.09 0.05
CA GLU A 404 10.12 -0.54 -0.34
C GLU A 404 10.74 0.26 -1.49
N ASP A 405 12.03 0.59 -1.36
CA ASP A 405 12.76 1.25 -2.42
C ASP A 405 13.29 0.25 -3.47
N ARG A 406 13.95 0.75 -4.51
CA ARG A 406 14.50 -0.08 -5.58
C ARG A 406 15.64 -1.03 -5.16
N ASN A 407 16.15 -0.87 -3.95
CA ASN A 407 17.19 -1.70 -3.36
C ASN A 407 16.60 -2.69 -2.33
N ASP A 408 15.29 -2.88 -2.35
CA ASP A 408 14.53 -3.73 -1.41
C ASP A 408 14.70 -3.30 0.06
N ILE A 409 14.97 -2.01 0.30
CA ILE A 409 15.01 -1.45 1.65
C ILE A 409 13.62 -0.97 2.03
N LEU A 410 13.11 -1.48 3.14
CA LEU A 410 11.83 -1.05 3.70
C LEU A 410 12.03 0.22 4.53
N TRP A 411 11.46 1.31 4.05
CA TRP A 411 11.39 2.60 4.74
C TRP A 411 10.09 2.72 5.50
N VAL A 412 10.15 3.23 6.71
CA VAL A 412 9.01 3.32 7.62
C VAL A 412 9.00 4.68 8.31
N HIS A 413 7.84 5.32 8.28
CA HIS A 413 7.52 6.48 9.10
C HIS A 413 6.42 6.09 10.07
N PRO A 414 6.73 5.84 11.35
CA PRO A 414 5.72 5.57 12.37
C PRO A 414 4.78 6.78 12.54
N LYS A 415 3.54 6.53 12.91
CA LYS A 415 2.63 7.61 13.28
C LYS A 415 3.25 8.48 14.37
N GLY A 416 3.26 9.79 14.14
CA GLY A 416 3.85 10.76 15.08
C GLY A 416 5.31 11.06 14.87
N GLY A 417 6.04 10.41 13.98
CA GLY A 417 7.35 10.89 13.58
C GLY A 417 8.48 9.88 13.52
N GLY A 418 9.59 10.38 12.99
CA GLY A 418 10.82 9.62 12.84
C GLY A 418 10.85 8.79 11.56
N PHE A 419 11.53 9.29 10.51
CA PHE A 419 11.78 8.49 9.33
C PHE A 419 12.87 7.46 9.62
N SER A 420 12.60 6.21 9.32
CA SER A 420 13.45 5.06 9.68
C SER A 420 13.51 4.07 8.53
N TYR A 421 14.50 3.22 8.53
CA TYR A 421 14.51 2.03 7.68
C TYR A 421 14.49 0.75 8.54
N PHE A 422 13.95 -0.31 7.98
CA PHE A 422 13.86 -1.59 8.69
C PHE A 422 15.11 -2.45 8.44
N ASP A 423 15.81 -2.74 9.53
CA ASP A 423 16.91 -3.70 9.53
C ASP A 423 16.34 -5.12 9.57
N SER A 424 16.34 -5.80 8.43
CA SER A 424 15.78 -7.14 8.29
C SER A 424 16.57 -8.22 9.06
N GLN A 425 17.85 -7.99 9.37
CA GLN A 425 18.67 -8.94 10.11
C GLN A 425 18.36 -8.90 11.61
N ASN A 426 18.32 -7.70 12.17
CA ASN A 426 18.02 -7.50 13.59
C ASN A 426 16.54 -7.27 13.88
N ARG A 427 15.69 -7.26 12.85
CA ARG A 427 14.22 -7.07 12.91
C ARG A 427 13.83 -5.85 13.73
N ARG A 428 14.43 -4.69 13.43
CA ARG A 428 14.19 -3.42 14.14
C ARG A 428 14.23 -2.24 13.20
N LEU A 429 13.55 -1.16 13.58
CA LEU A 429 13.68 0.12 12.90
C LEU A 429 14.96 0.83 13.33
N ILE A 430 15.68 1.34 12.34
CA ILE A 430 16.86 2.18 12.54
C ILE A 430 16.52 3.59 12.09
N PRO A 431 16.62 4.60 12.98
CA PRO A 431 16.36 5.98 12.62
C PRO A 431 17.26 6.44 11.49
N PHE A 432 16.68 7.15 10.53
CA PHE A 432 17.41 7.77 9.44
C PHE A 432 18.04 9.07 9.92
N ASN A 433 19.30 9.01 10.33
CA ASN A 433 20.06 10.17 10.79
C ASN A 433 20.93 10.70 9.67
N THR A 434 20.73 11.96 9.30
CA THR A 434 21.57 12.68 8.36
C THR A 434 22.73 13.37 9.08
N THR A 435 23.69 12.58 9.57
CA THR A 435 24.85 13.17 10.30
C THR A 435 25.79 13.97 9.39
N GLU A 436 25.72 13.81 8.08
CA GLU A 436 26.62 14.42 7.09
C GLU A 436 26.03 15.66 6.39
N GLN A 437 24.79 16.06 6.68
CA GLN A 437 24.14 17.21 6.04
C GLN A 437 23.97 18.37 7.03
N PRO A 438 24.10 19.64 6.59
CA PRO A 438 24.00 20.81 7.47
C PRO A 438 22.63 21.02 8.12
N VAL A 439 21.60 20.31 7.66
CA VAL A 439 20.26 20.34 8.22
C VAL A 439 19.99 19.02 8.93
N LYS A 440 20.08 19.04 10.26
CA LYS A 440 19.68 17.89 11.08
C LYS A 440 18.21 17.61 10.84
N TRP A 441 17.91 16.40 10.32
CA TRP A 441 16.56 15.87 10.29
C TRP A 441 16.06 15.74 11.73
N LYS A 442 15.08 16.54 12.11
CA LYS A 442 14.50 16.41 13.43
C LYS A 442 13.48 15.29 13.41
N SER A 443 13.62 14.33 14.32
CA SER A 443 12.69 13.20 14.47
C SER A 443 11.24 13.64 14.74
N ASN A 444 11.03 14.86 15.23
CA ASN A 444 9.72 15.46 15.55
C ASN A 444 9.17 16.37 14.44
N ASP A 445 9.74 16.37 13.24
CA ASP A 445 9.20 17.14 12.11
C ASP A 445 7.98 16.44 11.54
N ARG A 446 6.79 17.01 11.74
CA ARG A 446 5.52 16.47 11.30
C ARG A 446 5.52 16.28 9.78
N CYS A 447 5.31 15.06 9.32
CA CYS A 447 5.12 14.75 7.89
C CYS A 447 3.65 14.90 7.50
N PHE A 448 3.38 15.63 6.43
CA PHE A 448 2.05 15.84 5.88
C PHE A 448 1.79 14.93 4.66
N ALA A 449 2.81 14.75 3.83
CA ALA A 449 2.72 13.90 2.65
C ALA A 449 4.05 13.20 2.40
N ALA A 450 3.97 11.98 1.89
CA ALA A 450 5.10 11.20 1.42
C ALA A 450 4.71 10.41 0.18
N PHE A 451 5.55 10.43 -0.84
CA PHE A 451 5.29 9.79 -2.12
C PHE A 451 6.59 9.27 -2.74
N VAL A 452 6.55 8.08 -3.32
CA VAL A 452 7.68 7.52 -4.07
C VAL A 452 7.36 7.60 -5.56
N ASP A 453 8.18 8.37 -6.29
CA ASP A 453 7.99 8.53 -7.73
C ASP A 453 8.43 7.29 -8.53
N LYS A 454 8.03 7.22 -9.81
CA LYS A 454 8.39 6.12 -10.72
C LYS A 454 9.90 5.95 -10.90
N GLN A 455 10.71 6.97 -10.57
CA GLN A 455 12.17 6.94 -10.58
C GLN A 455 12.75 6.37 -9.28
N GLY A 456 11.94 6.19 -8.24
CA GLY A 456 12.34 5.69 -6.94
C GLY A 456 12.85 6.78 -6.00
N ASN A 457 12.59 8.06 -6.28
CA ASN A 457 12.86 9.13 -5.33
C ASN A 457 11.71 9.23 -4.33
N LEU A 458 12.05 9.49 -3.07
CA LEU A 458 11.07 9.79 -2.04
C LEU A 458 10.85 11.30 -1.95
N TRP A 459 9.62 11.72 -2.16
CA TRP A 459 9.17 13.08 -1.92
C TRP A 459 8.48 13.16 -0.57
N MET A 460 8.81 14.17 0.21
CA MET A 460 8.22 14.39 1.53
C MET A 460 7.94 15.86 1.76
N SER A 461 6.79 16.12 2.36
CA SER A 461 6.42 17.41 2.91
C SER A 461 6.41 17.34 4.42
N THR A 462 7.16 18.23 5.06
CA THR A 462 7.22 18.29 6.52
C THR A 462 7.02 19.74 7.03
N GLN A 463 6.60 19.86 8.29
CA GLN A 463 6.26 21.16 8.87
C GLN A 463 7.44 22.13 8.89
N LEU A 464 8.63 21.66 9.27
CA LEU A 464 9.81 22.52 9.44
C LEU A 464 10.62 22.66 8.17
N ASN A 465 10.78 21.56 7.42
CA ASN A 465 11.68 21.49 6.26
C ASN A 465 10.94 21.50 4.92
N ARG A 466 9.63 21.76 4.94
CA ARG A 466 8.80 21.91 3.72
C ARG A 466 8.94 20.72 2.75
N LEU A 467 8.92 20.98 1.45
CA LEU A 467 9.06 19.96 0.42
C LEU A 467 10.52 19.58 0.19
N LYS A 468 10.79 18.29 0.18
CA LYS A 468 12.12 17.73 -0.10
C LYS A 468 12.01 16.47 -0.94
N ARG A 469 13.04 16.22 -1.74
CA ARG A 469 13.24 15.00 -2.50
C ARG A 469 14.48 14.28 -1.98
N ILE A 470 14.33 13.01 -1.64
CA ILE A 470 15.42 12.11 -1.27
C ILE A 470 15.67 11.18 -2.46
N THR A 471 16.87 11.25 -3.01
CA THR A 471 17.30 10.38 -4.10
C THR A 471 18.27 9.36 -3.54
N PHE A 472 17.92 8.08 -3.65
CA PHE A 472 18.78 6.98 -3.26
C PHE A 472 19.76 6.67 -4.39
N ILE A 473 21.05 6.81 -4.10
CA ILE A 473 22.12 6.65 -5.10
C ILE A 473 22.53 5.18 -5.09
N PRO A 474 22.36 4.43 -6.20
CA PRO A 474 22.84 3.07 -6.28
C PRO A 474 24.38 3.02 -6.22
N ASP A 475 24.94 1.98 -5.59
CA ASP A 475 26.38 1.77 -5.42
C ASP A 475 27.21 1.66 -6.73
N LYS A 476 26.54 1.78 -7.88
CA LYS A 476 27.18 1.67 -9.21
C LYS A 476 27.92 2.93 -9.66
N PHE A 477 27.72 4.06 -8.96
CA PHE A 477 28.36 5.33 -9.30
C PHE A 477 29.27 5.76 -8.15
N HIS A 478 30.56 5.85 -8.42
CA HIS A 478 31.52 6.47 -7.52
C HIS A 478 31.65 7.95 -7.88
N ILE A 479 31.38 8.82 -6.91
CA ILE A 479 31.63 10.26 -7.06
C ILE A 479 33.08 10.50 -6.65
N TYR A 480 33.91 10.87 -7.59
CA TYR A 480 35.29 11.26 -7.34
C TYR A 480 35.30 12.80 -7.21
N THR A 481 35.48 13.30 -6.03
CA THR A 481 35.78 14.71 -5.77
C THR A 481 37.23 14.81 -5.32
N PRO A 482 38.09 15.59 -6.01
CA PRO A 482 39.47 15.75 -5.57
C PRO A 482 39.48 16.37 -4.16
N THR A 483 40.18 15.70 -3.28
CA THR A 483 40.52 16.28 -1.99
C THR A 483 41.94 16.83 -2.06
N PRO A 484 42.36 17.77 -1.19
CA PRO A 484 43.72 18.30 -1.21
C PRO A 484 44.83 17.26 -1.06
N GLN A 485 44.46 16.00 -0.80
CA GLN A 485 45.36 14.86 -0.61
C GLN A 485 45.36 13.90 -1.81
N ASP A 486 44.44 14.07 -2.78
CA ASP A 486 44.33 13.21 -3.96
C ASP A 486 45.30 13.71 -5.05
N VAL A 487 46.34 12.94 -5.28
CA VAL A 487 47.37 13.23 -6.30
C VAL A 487 46.84 12.85 -7.70
N GLU A 488 45.78 12.06 -7.82
CA GLU A 488 45.33 11.47 -9.09
C GLU A 488 44.26 12.31 -9.81
N LEU A 489 43.58 13.23 -9.14
CA LEU A 489 42.60 14.13 -9.76
C LEU A 489 42.89 15.59 -9.36
N PRO A 490 43.70 16.28 -10.11
CA PRO A 490 44.10 17.67 -9.79
C PRO A 490 42.99 18.69 -10.01
N ASP A 491 41.93 18.32 -10.71
CA ASP A 491 40.80 19.21 -11.02
C ASP A 491 39.48 18.43 -11.10
N ASN A 492 38.35 19.10 -10.86
CA ASN A 492 37.00 18.55 -11.02
C ASN A 492 36.52 18.57 -12.48
N GLU A 493 37.32 19.08 -13.43
CA GLU A 493 36.93 19.18 -14.83
C GLU A 493 37.37 17.95 -15.60
N ILE A 494 36.44 17.05 -15.95
CA ILE A 494 36.65 15.91 -16.84
C ILE A 494 36.12 16.27 -18.22
N ARG A 495 37.01 16.46 -19.19
CA ARG A 495 36.63 16.84 -20.57
C ARG A 495 36.34 15.66 -21.49
N SER A 496 36.92 14.49 -21.23
CA SER A 496 36.64 13.27 -21.98
C SER A 496 37.01 12.04 -21.18
N GLU A 497 36.32 10.93 -21.47
CA GLU A 497 36.62 9.59 -20.96
C GLU A 497 37.00 8.69 -22.16
N GLU A 498 38.16 8.04 -22.10
CA GLU A 498 38.57 7.06 -23.10
C GLU A 498 38.04 5.69 -22.65
N ARG A 499 37.11 5.10 -23.45
CA ARG A 499 36.67 3.73 -23.25
C ARG A 499 37.75 2.77 -23.72
N ARG A 500 38.36 2.06 -22.83
CA ARG A 500 39.18 0.88 -23.09
C ARG A 500 38.39 -0.41 -22.95
#